data_b53b5487fd42da6b37991b6fc7a1ee9d
#
_entry.id   b53b5487fd42da6b37991b6fc7a1ee9d
#
_cell.length_a   1.000
_cell.length_b   1.000
_cell.length_c   1.000
_cell.angle_alpha   90.00
_cell.angle_beta   90.00
_cell.angle_gamma   90.00
#
_symmetry.space_group_name_H-M   'P 1'
#
loop_
_entity.id
_entity.type
_entity.pdbx_description
1 polymer ?
#
loop_
_entity_poly.entity_id
_entity_poly.type
_entity_poly.pdbx_seq_one_letter_code
_entity_poly.pdbx_strand_id
1 'polypeptide(L)'
;LKVVAFVLLFIILLIGGYVAYGFYNVYKAAKESYTPLGRDHSKYRESSVTIGKNPISILLMGVEDYSTGGKNGRTDTLILVTLNPHTHKMTMTSIPRDTRVPIAGRNGVLDKINSAYAYGSASGYGGTRATIETVENFLQVPVDYYVKIGFNGFAKAIDEIGGVTVDVPFDFWEKDIFNHNKPIYFKKGPMHLNGEQALAYVRMRKRDPRGDFGRNDRQRQVIKAAISQAVSAKTIFKVDELSHIFGKNVETNLKPSDMYALERAYANISSSNIESIRLDDKGRGETINGVWYFVPDQAGVAEVTAKIRQELGLSQITDSTTGNENAGQNWNGSVGTATNP
;
A
#
# COMPACT_ATOMS: atom_id res chain seq x y z
N LEU A 1 -21.24 52.00 -12.00
CA LEU A 1 -20.36 51.49 -10.91
C LEU A 1 -21.08 50.44 -10.08
N LYS A 2 -22.30 50.71 -9.53
CA LYS A 2 -23.05 49.77 -8.67
C LYS A 2 -23.35 48.43 -9.35
N VAL A 3 -23.78 48.43 -10.63
CA VAL A 3 -24.08 47.17 -11.38
C VAL A 3 -22.83 46.31 -11.55
N VAL A 4 -21.67 46.91 -11.88
CA VAL A 4 -20.39 46.20 -12.02
C VAL A 4 -19.95 45.58 -10.69
N ALA A 5 -20.13 46.32 -9.56
CA ALA A 5 -19.83 45.81 -8.23
C ALA A 5 -20.75 44.61 -7.85
N PHE A 6 -22.04 44.65 -8.19
CA PHE A 6 -22.94 43.51 -7.98
C PHE A 6 -22.58 42.29 -8.82
N VAL A 7 -22.20 42.50 -10.10
CA VAL A 7 -21.75 41.40 -10.97
C VAL A 7 -20.47 40.77 -10.47
N LEU A 8 -19.48 41.57 -10.02
CA LEU A 8 -18.24 41.07 -9.44
C LEU A 8 -18.50 40.31 -8.13
N LEU A 9 -19.36 40.83 -7.24
CA LEU A 9 -19.75 40.15 -6.02
C LEU A 9 -20.42 38.80 -6.32
N PHE A 10 -21.33 38.73 -7.31
CA PHE A 10 -22.00 37.52 -7.72
C PHE A 10 -21.01 36.48 -8.27
N ILE A 11 -20.04 36.91 -9.10
CA ILE A 11 -18.97 36.04 -9.62
C ILE A 11 -18.12 35.48 -8.46
N ILE A 12 -17.74 36.34 -7.50
CA ILE A 12 -16.98 35.90 -6.30
C ILE A 12 -17.78 34.86 -5.48
N LEU A 13 -19.07 35.07 -5.32
CA LEU A 13 -19.95 34.10 -4.61
C LEU A 13 -20.11 32.80 -5.38
N LEU A 14 -20.19 32.84 -6.71
CA LEU A 14 -20.23 31.62 -7.52
C LEU A 14 -18.91 30.85 -7.46
N ILE A 15 -17.77 31.53 -7.57
CA ILE A 15 -16.44 30.93 -7.44
C ILE A 15 -16.27 30.36 -6.02
N GLY A 16 -16.59 31.16 -4.99
CA GLY A 16 -16.53 30.74 -3.59
C GLY A 16 -17.44 29.54 -3.30
N GLY A 17 -18.66 29.54 -3.85
CA GLY A 17 -19.59 28.41 -3.75
C GLY A 17 -19.08 27.14 -4.46
N TYR A 18 -18.49 27.29 -5.65
CA TYR A 18 -17.88 26.17 -6.38
C TYR A 18 -16.69 25.58 -5.63
N VAL A 19 -15.79 26.43 -5.12
CA VAL A 19 -14.65 26.01 -4.31
C VAL A 19 -15.11 25.32 -3.03
N ALA A 20 -16.10 25.89 -2.32
CA ALA A 20 -16.66 25.28 -1.11
C ALA A 20 -17.33 23.94 -1.39
N TYR A 21 -18.01 23.78 -2.52
CA TYR A 21 -18.60 22.52 -2.96
C TYR A 21 -17.53 21.47 -3.24
N GLY A 22 -16.43 21.83 -3.92
CA GLY A 22 -15.29 20.94 -4.15
C GLY A 22 -14.67 20.46 -2.84
N PHE A 23 -14.40 21.38 -1.89
CA PHE A 23 -13.91 21.02 -0.56
C PHE A 23 -14.87 20.11 0.22
N TYR A 24 -16.18 20.35 0.13
CA TYR A 24 -17.19 19.52 0.78
C TYR A 24 -17.17 18.09 0.23
N ASN A 25 -17.07 17.91 -1.09
CA ASN A 25 -17.04 16.60 -1.74
C ASN A 25 -15.80 15.80 -1.32
N VAL A 26 -14.61 16.44 -1.29
CA VAL A 26 -13.38 15.82 -0.79
C VAL A 26 -13.50 15.41 0.66
N TYR A 27 -13.97 16.31 1.51
CA TYR A 27 -14.17 16.00 2.92
C TYR A 27 -15.13 14.81 3.10
N LYS A 28 -16.24 14.79 2.36
CA LYS A 28 -17.22 13.70 2.38
C LYS A 28 -16.57 12.38 1.95
N ALA A 29 -15.86 12.37 0.84
CA ALA A 29 -15.20 11.17 0.31
C ALA A 29 -14.11 10.64 1.24
N ALA A 30 -13.27 11.52 1.79
CA ALA A 30 -12.27 11.15 2.78
C ALA A 30 -12.92 10.60 4.06
N LYS A 31 -14.09 11.12 4.45
CA LYS A 31 -14.86 10.58 5.56
C LYS A 31 -15.47 9.20 5.26
N GLU A 32 -15.95 8.99 4.04
CA GLU A 32 -16.49 7.70 3.58
C GLU A 32 -15.40 6.61 3.49
N SER A 33 -14.17 6.99 3.13
CA SER A 33 -13.01 6.08 3.09
C SER A 33 -12.44 5.77 4.48
N TYR A 34 -12.78 6.57 5.49
CA TYR A 34 -12.20 6.49 6.81
C TYR A 34 -12.72 5.28 7.60
N THR A 35 -11.83 4.37 7.91
CA THR A 35 -12.09 3.20 8.76
C THR A 35 -10.99 3.09 9.82
N PRO A 36 -11.29 3.42 11.09
CA PRO A 36 -10.29 3.40 12.16
C PRO A 36 -9.83 2.00 12.48
N LEU A 37 -8.57 1.85 12.91
CA LEU A 37 -8.00 0.55 13.34
C LEU A 37 -8.49 0.09 14.71
N GLY A 38 -9.24 0.92 15.46
CA GLY A 38 -9.70 0.60 16.81
C GLY A 38 -8.57 0.59 17.85
N ARG A 39 -7.46 1.26 17.56
CA ARG A 39 -6.32 1.45 18.47
C ARG A 39 -5.75 2.86 18.28
N ASP A 40 -5.12 3.41 19.33
CA ASP A 40 -4.50 4.73 19.28
C ASP A 40 -3.14 4.71 18.58
N HIS A 41 -2.37 3.64 18.77
CA HIS A 41 -1.06 3.43 18.12
C HIS A 41 -0.73 1.95 17.99
N SER A 42 0.30 1.63 17.22
CA SER A 42 0.86 0.29 17.11
C SER A 42 1.53 -0.14 18.42
N LYS A 43 1.52 -1.45 18.74
CA LYS A 43 2.31 -2.01 19.86
C LYS A 43 3.82 -1.81 19.71
N TYR A 44 4.30 -1.47 18.52
CA TYR A 44 5.70 -1.13 18.23
C TYR A 44 5.99 0.37 18.33
N ARG A 45 5.06 1.16 18.89
CA ARG A 45 5.21 2.58 19.23
C ARG A 45 4.91 2.81 20.71
N GLU A 46 5.58 3.76 21.31
CA GLU A 46 5.28 4.21 22.67
C GLU A 46 4.09 5.18 22.72
N SER A 47 3.83 5.88 21.63
CA SER A 47 2.76 6.89 21.51
C SER A 47 2.30 7.07 20.07
N SER A 48 1.18 7.74 19.89
CA SER A 48 0.65 8.15 18.59
C SER A 48 1.61 9.11 17.88
N VAL A 49 1.61 9.04 16.56
CA VAL A 49 2.46 9.90 15.70
C VAL A 49 1.65 11.04 15.09
N THR A 50 2.34 12.15 14.80
CA THR A 50 1.78 13.31 14.09
C THR A 50 2.47 13.45 12.74
N ILE A 51 1.69 13.44 11.66
CA ILE A 51 2.17 13.63 10.28
C ILE A 51 2.89 14.98 10.16
N GLY A 52 4.04 14.97 9.50
CA GLY A 52 4.89 16.13 9.31
C GLY A 52 5.78 16.50 10.51
N LYS A 53 5.57 15.85 11.68
CA LYS A 53 6.43 16.00 12.85
C LYS A 53 7.24 14.74 13.14
N ASN A 54 6.61 13.59 13.06
CA ASN A 54 7.24 12.29 13.32
C ASN A 54 7.43 11.52 12.03
N PRO A 55 8.46 10.66 11.93
CA PRO A 55 8.50 9.64 10.90
C PRO A 55 7.31 8.68 11.06
N ILE A 56 6.67 8.34 9.95
CA ILE A 56 5.47 7.51 9.92
C ILE A 56 5.62 6.33 8.97
N SER A 57 4.80 5.32 9.19
CA SER A 57 4.66 4.16 8.29
C SER A 57 3.24 4.05 7.75
N ILE A 58 3.13 3.71 6.47
CA ILE A 58 1.85 3.51 5.78
C ILE A 58 1.91 2.16 5.07
N LEU A 59 1.00 1.25 5.38
CA LEU A 59 0.87 -0.01 4.64
C LEU A 59 -0.09 0.16 3.46
N LEU A 60 0.44 0.03 2.25
CA LEU A 60 -0.35 -0.01 1.03
C LEU A 60 -0.77 -1.45 0.75
N MET A 61 -2.08 -1.68 0.64
CA MET A 61 -2.69 -2.99 0.41
C MET A 61 -3.50 -2.97 -0.89
N GLY A 62 -3.04 -3.69 -1.91
CA GLY A 62 -3.82 -3.98 -3.10
C GLY A 62 -4.59 -5.29 -2.90
N VAL A 63 -5.92 -5.21 -2.86
CA VAL A 63 -6.77 -6.39 -2.65
C VAL A 63 -7.38 -6.84 -3.97
N GLU A 64 -7.21 -8.12 -4.28
CA GLU A 64 -7.88 -8.76 -5.42
C GLU A 64 -9.30 -9.10 -4.98
N ASP A 65 -10.27 -8.32 -5.45
CA ASP A 65 -11.69 -8.46 -5.16
C ASP A 65 -12.52 -8.89 -6.39
N TYR A 66 -11.91 -8.86 -7.57
CA TYR A 66 -12.57 -9.15 -8.84
C TYR A 66 -13.08 -10.60 -8.94
N SER A 67 -12.24 -11.58 -8.56
CA SER A 67 -12.60 -13.01 -8.64
C SER A 67 -13.55 -13.47 -7.52
N THR A 68 -13.63 -12.70 -6.44
CA THR A 68 -14.40 -13.04 -5.24
C THR A 68 -15.68 -12.23 -5.07
N GLY A 69 -15.96 -11.32 -6.02
CA GLY A 69 -17.11 -10.40 -5.92
C GLY A 69 -17.01 -9.44 -4.73
N GLY A 70 -15.80 -9.04 -4.37
CA GLY A 70 -15.52 -8.14 -3.26
C GLY A 70 -15.49 -8.79 -1.88
N LYS A 71 -15.59 -10.14 -1.81
CA LYS A 71 -15.56 -10.88 -0.54
C LYS A 71 -14.34 -11.78 -0.47
N ASN A 72 -13.67 -11.81 0.71
CA ASN A 72 -12.56 -12.71 1.00
C ASN A 72 -11.41 -12.68 -0.01
N GLY A 73 -11.15 -11.54 -0.65
CA GLY A 73 -10.01 -11.33 -1.52
C GLY A 73 -8.68 -11.53 -0.79
N ARG A 74 -7.58 -11.61 -1.54
CA ARG A 74 -6.23 -11.67 -0.98
C ARG A 74 -5.51 -10.37 -1.23
N THR A 75 -4.58 -10.01 -0.36
CA THR A 75 -3.68 -8.87 -0.57
C THR A 75 -2.57 -9.27 -1.52
N ASP A 76 -2.76 -9.00 -2.82
CA ASP A 76 -1.77 -9.32 -3.85
C ASP A 76 -0.64 -8.28 -3.96
N THR A 77 -0.82 -7.14 -3.31
CA THR A 77 0.19 -6.11 -3.13
C THR A 77 0.27 -5.73 -1.65
N LEU A 78 1.46 -5.82 -1.08
CA LEU A 78 1.80 -5.36 0.26
C LEU A 78 3.09 -4.55 0.18
N ILE A 79 2.98 -3.25 0.39
CA ILE A 79 4.14 -2.34 0.39
C ILE A 79 4.08 -1.48 1.64
N LEU A 80 5.09 -1.63 2.49
CA LEU A 80 5.29 -0.73 3.62
C LEU A 80 6.06 0.50 3.16
N VAL A 81 5.45 1.65 3.26
CA VAL A 81 6.05 2.95 2.97
C VAL A 81 6.44 3.60 4.28
N THR A 82 7.67 4.10 4.40
CA THR A 82 8.06 4.99 5.49
C THR A 82 8.27 6.39 4.97
N LEU A 83 7.88 7.37 5.75
CA LEU A 83 8.00 8.79 5.44
C LEU A 83 8.69 9.48 6.62
N ASN A 84 9.86 10.06 6.37
CA ASN A 84 10.61 10.77 7.40
C ASN A 84 10.66 12.27 7.09
N PRO A 85 9.99 13.13 7.88
CA PRO A 85 9.94 14.57 7.62
C PRO A 85 11.26 15.28 7.90
N HIS A 86 12.17 14.67 8.67
CA HIS A 86 13.48 15.27 9.01
C HIS A 86 14.51 15.07 7.92
N THR A 87 14.44 13.94 7.20
CA THR A 87 15.37 13.59 6.11
C THR A 87 14.76 13.84 4.73
N HIS A 88 13.46 14.16 4.67
CA HIS A 88 12.67 14.24 3.44
C HIS A 88 12.77 12.99 2.56
N LYS A 89 13.01 11.83 3.19
CA LYS A 89 13.08 10.55 2.50
C LYS A 89 11.77 9.79 2.58
N MET A 90 11.51 9.05 1.53
CA MET A 90 10.48 8.00 1.48
C MET A 90 11.17 6.67 1.19
N THR A 91 10.84 5.63 1.94
CA THR A 91 11.26 4.28 1.56
C THR A 91 10.05 3.42 1.22
N MET A 92 10.24 2.45 0.34
CA MET A 92 9.23 1.46 -0.02
C MET A 92 9.80 0.06 0.15
N THR A 93 9.17 -0.74 1.01
CA THR A 93 9.50 -2.14 1.25
C THR A 93 8.36 -3.01 0.73
N SER A 94 8.58 -3.69 -0.41
CA SER A 94 7.62 -4.69 -0.91
C SER A 94 7.75 -5.98 -0.12
N ILE A 95 6.63 -6.48 0.40
CA ILE A 95 6.52 -7.75 1.10
C ILE A 95 5.98 -8.77 0.11
N PRO A 96 6.76 -9.81 -0.26
CA PRO A 96 6.28 -10.83 -1.19
C PRO A 96 5.01 -11.49 -0.65
N ARG A 97 3.96 -11.53 -1.44
CA ARG A 97 2.62 -12.01 -1.02
C ARG A 97 2.61 -13.46 -0.56
N ASP A 98 3.54 -14.26 -1.07
CA ASP A 98 3.67 -15.68 -0.76
C ASP A 98 4.64 -15.94 0.42
N THR A 99 5.03 -14.89 1.17
CA THR A 99 5.89 -14.99 2.36
C THR A 99 5.22 -15.85 3.42
N ARG A 100 5.93 -16.91 3.87
CA ARG A 100 5.47 -17.85 4.89
C ARG A 100 5.67 -17.26 6.27
N VAL A 101 4.59 -16.92 6.95
CA VAL A 101 4.59 -16.26 8.26
C VAL A 101 3.44 -16.77 9.13
N PRO A 102 3.52 -16.65 10.47
CA PRO A 102 2.37 -16.83 11.34
C PRO A 102 1.32 -15.77 11.06
N ILE A 103 0.09 -16.19 10.83
CA ILE A 103 -1.03 -15.29 10.55
C ILE A 103 -1.64 -14.80 11.87
N ALA A 104 -1.75 -13.49 12.04
CA ALA A 104 -2.39 -12.90 13.20
C ALA A 104 -3.84 -13.37 13.36
N GLY A 105 -4.23 -13.71 14.59
CA GLY A 105 -5.55 -14.29 14.90
C GLY A 105 -5.70 -15.78 14.58
N ARG A 106 -4.65 -16.47 14.07
CA ARG A 106 -4.67 -17.92 13.77
C ARG A 106 -3.78 -18.77 14.70
N ASN A 107 -3.55 -18.33 15.92
CA ASN A 107 -2.81 -19.09 16.94
C ASN A 107 -1.46 -19.68 16.44
N GLY A 108 -0.68 -18.86 15.72
CA GLY A 108 0.64 -19.24 15.21
C GLY A 108 0.64 -20.09 13.93
N VAL A 109 -0.51 -20.33 13.30
CA VAL A 109 -0.57 -21.08 12.04
C VAL A 109 0.20 -20.32 10.95
N LEU A 110 1.18 -21.03 10.37
CA LEU A 110 2.00 -20.54 9.26
C LEU A 110 1.24 -20.66 7.95
N ASP A 111 1.17 -19.55 7.21
CA ASP A 111 0.57 -19.51 5.87
C ASP A 111 1.20 -18.36 5.06
N LYS A 112 0.79 -18.19 3.80
CA LYS A 112 1.16 -17.04 2.99
C LYS A 112 0.63 -15.75 3.61
N ILE A 113 1.45 -14.72 3.68
CA ILE A 113 1.07 -13.44 4.30
C ILE A 113 -0.20 -12.83 3.66
N ASN A 114 -0.42 -13.04 2.36
CA ASN A 114 -1.61 -12.56 1.66
C ASN A 114 -2.91 -13.27 2.07
N SER A 115 -2.83 -14.42 2.75
CA SER A 115 -4.00 -15.13 3.28
C SER A 115 -4.55 -14.47 4.54
N ALA A 116 -3.78 -13.59 5.19
CA ALA A 116 -4.21 -12.90 6.41
C ALA A 116 -5.51 -12.10 6.20
N TYR A 117 -5.63 -11.42 5.06
CA TYR A 117 -6.84 -10.66 4.73
C TYR A 117 -8.08 -11.56 4.59
N ALA A 118 -7.96 -12.62 3.77
CA ALA A 118 -9.05 -13.57 3.54
C ALA A 118 -9.48 -14.24 4.84
N TYR A 119 -8.51 -14.72 5.64
CA TYR A 119 -8.78 -15.33 6.94
C TYR A 119 -9.48 -14.35 7.90
N GLY A 120 -8.92 -13.14 8.06
CA GLY A 120 -9.48 -12.15 8.97
C GLY A 120 -10.91 -11.73 8.58
N SER A 121 -11.18 -11.65 7.27
CA SER A 121 -12.52 -11.36 6.75
C SER A 121 -13.51 -12.49 7.02
N ALA A 122 -13.09 -13.76 6.83
CA ALA A 122 -13.93 -14.91 7.01
C ALA A 122 -14.21 -15.25 8.49
N SER A 123 -13.21 -15.01 9.38
CA SER A 123 -13.31 -15.34 10.80
C SER A 123 -13.96 -14.26 11.67
N GLY A 124 -14.25 -13.07 11.10
CA GLY A 124 -14.72 -11.92 11.87
C GLY A 124 -13.62 -11.18 12.64
N TYR A 125 -12.34 -11.60 12.51
CA TYR A 125 -11.21 -10.89 13.12
C TYR A 125 -10.94 -9.53 12.45
N GLY A 126 -11.37 -9.39 11.18
CA GLY A 126 -11.17 -8.23 10.33
C GLY A 126 -9.98 -8.42 9.39
N GLY A 127 -10.24 -8.40 8.07
CA GLY A 127 -9.21 -8.65 7.05
C GLY A 127 -8.07 -7.64 7.09
N THR A 128 -8.40 -6.35 7.16
CA THR A 128 -7.42 -5.26 7.29
C THR A 128 -6.60 -5.41 8.57
N ARG A 129 -7.26 -5.67 9.71
CA ARG A 129 -6.61 -5.86 11.00
C ARG A 129 -5.64 -7.05 10.98
N ALA A 130 -6.09 -8.22 10.52
CA ALA A 130 -5.25 -9.42 10.42
C ALA A 130 -4.01 -9.18 9.56
N THR A 131 -4.17 -8.48 8.43
CA THR A 131 -3.05 -8.16 7.53
C THR A 131 -2.04 -7.23 8.22
N ILE A 132 -2.51 -6.15 8.83
CA ILE A 132 -1.65 -5.18 9.53
C ILE A 132 -0.88 -5.85 10.66
N GLU A 133 -1.57 -6.55 11.54
CA GLU A 133 -0.93 -7.23 12.68
C GLU A 133 0.05 -8.32 12.22
N THR A 134 -0.24 -9.02 11.12
CA THR A 134 0.69 -10.00 10.54
C THR A 134 1.96 -9.32 10.02
N VAL A 135 1.84 -8.18 9.32
CA VAL A 135 2.98 -7.40 8.83
C VAL A 135 3.80 -6.84 9.99
N GLU A 136 3.15 -6.26 11.00
CA GLU A 136 3.80 -5.74 12.20
C GLU A 136 4.57 -6.82 12.95
N ASN A 137 3.97 -7.98 13.13
CA ASN A 137 4.63 -9.11 13.81
C ASN A 137 5.82 -9.65 13.02
N PHE A 138 5.69 -9.72 11.70
CA PHE A 138 6.74 -10.20 10.81
C PHE A 138 7.95 -9.28 10.77
N LEU A 139 7.74 -7.98 10.59
CA LEU A 139 8.81 -7.00 10.46
C LEU A 139 9.20 -6.34 11.78
N GLN A 140 8.46 -6.56 12.86
CA GLN A 140 8.66 -5.92 14.17
C GLN A 140 8.75 -4.39 14.08
N VAL A 141 7.91 -3.80 13.23
CA VAL A 141 7.81 -2.37 13.01
C VAL A 141 6.34 -1.93 13.09
N PRO A 142 6.06 -0.68 13.47
CA PRO A 142 4.69 -0.18 13.50
C PRO A 142 4.11 -0.04 12.10
N VAL A 143 2.79 -0.19 11.97
CA VAL A 143 1.98 0.31 10.88
C VAL A 143 1.06 1.40 11.46
N ASP A 144 1.42 2.65 11.24
CA ASP A 144 0.69 3.79 11.79
C ASP A 144 -0.59 4.06 10.98
N TYR A 145 -0.46 4.00 9.67
CA TYR A 145 -1.54 4.20 8.72
C TYR A 145 -1.62 3.08 7.70
N TYR A 146 -2.76 2.96 7.04
CA TYR A 146 -2.93 2.06 5.92
C TYR A 146 -3.76 2.69 4.81
N VAL A 147 -3.56 2.20 3.60
CA VAL A 147 -4.41 2.45 2.44
C VAL A 147 -4.70 1.12 1.77
N LYS A 148 -5.97 0.75 1.72
CA LYS A 148 -6.46 -0.44 1.02
C LYS A 148 -7.21 0.00 -0.23
N ILE A 149 -6.87 -0.60 -1.37
CA ILE A 149 -7.47 -0.29 -2.66
C ILE A 149 -7.74 -1.58 -3.44
N GLY A 150 -8.92 -1.67 -4.05
CA GLY A 150 -9.25 -2.73 -5.01
C GLY A 150 -8.81 -2.38 -6.43
N PHE A 151 -8.90 -3.35 -7.35
CA PHE A 151 -8.44 -3.19 -8.74
C PHE A 151 -9.15 -2.07 -9.49
N ASN A 152 -10.48 -1.97 -9.34
CA ASN A 152 -11.26 -0.88 -9.94
C ASN A 152 -10.83 0.49 -9.44
N GLY A 153 -10.62 0.61 -8.12
CA GLY A 153 -10.15 1.84 -7.49
C GLY A 153 -8.77 2.24 -7.97
N PHE A 154 -7.86 1.28 -8.10
CA PHE A 154 -6.52 1.52 -8.61
C PHE A 154 -6.55 2.05 -10.05
N ALA A 155 -7.28 1.39 -10.96
CA ALA A 155 -7.37 1.83 -12.34
C ALA A 155 -7.92 3.25 -12.44
N LYS A 156 -9.04 3.54 -11.77
CA LYS A 156 -9.62 4.89 -11.71
C LYS A 156 -8.66 5.92 -11.13
N ALA A 157 -7.94 5.60 -10.05
CA ALA A 157 -6.99 6.52 -9.46
C ALA A 157 -5.85 6.91 -10.42
N ILE A 158 -5.37 5.95 -11.22
CA ILE A 158 -4.37 6.22 -12.27
C ILE A 158 -4.96 7.10 -13.37
N ASP A 159 -6.19 6.84 -13.82
CA ASP A 159 -6.84 7.65 -14.87
C ASP A 159 -7.02 9.10 -14.42
N GLU A 160 -7.43 9.32 -13.18
CA GLU A 160 -7.68 10.66 -12.63
C GLU A 160 -6.43 11.53 -12.50
N ILE A 161 -5.28 10.91 -12.22
CA ILE A 161 -4.00 11.66 -12.24
C ILE A 161 -3.49 11.87 -13.67
N GLY A 162 -4.24 11.43 -14.69
CA GLY A 162 -3.87 11.55 -16.10
C GLY A 162 -2.94 10.44 -16.59
N GLY A 163 -2.95 9.27 -15.97
CA GLY A 163 -2.07 8.15 -16.31
C GLY A 163 -0.69 8.25 -15.67
N VAL A 164 0.16 7.25 -15.95
CA VAL A 164 1.54 7.20 -15.46
C VAL A 164 2.50 6.82 -16.57
N THR A 165 3.69 7.39 -16.58
CA THR A 165 4.75 7.00 -17.51
C THR A 165 5.75 6.09 -16.79
N VAL A 166 5.98 4.90 -17.34
CA VAL A 166 6.91 3.89 -16.83
C VAL A 166 7.90 3.48 -17.90
N ASP A 167 9.08 3.01 -17.49
CA ASP A 167 10.05 2.39 -18.39
C ASP A 167 9.84 0.87 -18.37
N VAL A 168 9.25 0.34 -19.43
CA VAL A 168 8.94 -1.09 -19.60
C VAL A 168 10.24 -1.86 -19.80
N PRO A 169 10.57 -2.86 -18.97
CA PRO A 169 11.90 -3.51 -19.01
C PRO A 169 12.10 -4.44 -20.22
N PHE A 170 11.04 -5.00 -20.77
CA PHE A 170 11.06 -5.91 -21.95
C PHE A 170 9.66 -6.00 -22.55
N ASP A 171 9.57 -6.49 -23.78
CA ASP A 171 8.29 -6.70 -24.47
C ASP A 171 7.48 -7.80 -23.80
N PHE A 172 6.21 -7.55 -23.50
CA PHE A 172 5.27 -8.55 -23.00
C PHE A 172 3.83 -8.15 -23.28
N TRP A 173 2.90 -9.00 -22.89
CA TRP A 173 1.48 -8.70 -22.87
C TRP A 173 0.83 -9.23 -21.59
N GLU A 174 -0.30 -8.65 -21.18
CA GLU A 174 -1.11 -9.15 -20.09
C GLU A 174 -2.59 -8.93 -20.39
N LYS A 175 -3.45 -9.71 -19.72
CA LYS A 175 -4.89 -9.67 -19.93
C LYS A 175 -5.51 -8.43 -19.31
N ASP A 176 -6.35 -7.73 -20.10
CA ASP A 176 -7.26 -6.73 -19.59
C ASP A 176 -8.48 -7.43 -18.97
N ILE A 177 -8.57 -7.39 -17.63
CA ILE A 177 -9.68 -8.05 -16.91
C ILE A 177 -11.01 -7.31 -17.03
N PHE A 178 -10.99 -6.06 -17.43
CA PHE A 178 -12.19 -5.25 -17.62
C PHE A 178 -12.76 -5.37 -19.04
N ASN A 179 -11.94 -5.81 -20.01
CA ASN A 179 -12.33 -5.94 -21.42
C ASN A 179 -12.19 -7.38 -21.93
N HIS A 180 -12.96 -8.32 -21.36
CA HIS A 180 -13.05 -9.72 -21.78
C HIS A 180 -11.70 -10.43 -21.91
N ASN A 181 -10.72 -10.06 -21.09
CA ASN A 181 -9.35 -10.59 -21.11
C ASN A 181 -8.60 -10.38 -22.44
N LYS A 182 -8.93 -9.35 -23.22
CA LYS A 182 -8.15 -8.97 -24.40
C LYS A 182 -6.70 -8.67 -24.00
N PRO A 183 -5.71 -9.02 -24.84
CA PRO A 183 -4.32 -8.74 -24.54
C PRO A 183 -4.01 -7.24 -24.65
N ILE A 184 -3.36 -6.70 -23.63
CA ILE A 184 -2.70 -5.40 -23.66
C ILE A 184 -1.22 -5.64 -23.86
N TYR A 185 -0.63 -5.02 -24.87
CA TYR A 185 0.78 -5.18 -25.26
C TYR A 185 1.63 -4.06 -24.68
N PHE A 186 2.77 -4.44 -24.10
CA PHE A 186 3.76 -3.52 -23.54
C PHE A 186 5.05 -3.67 -24.34
N LYS A 187 5.60 -2.55 -24.82
CA LYS A 187 6.85 -2.47 -25.54
C LYS A 187 7.95 -1.96 -24.63
N LYS A 188 9.15 -2.52 -24.76
CA LYS A 188 10.33 -2.06 -24.02
C LYS A 188 10.57 -0.57 -24.21
N GLY A 189 10.86 0.14 -23.13
CA GLY A 189 11.11 1.56 -23.10
C GLY A 189 9.97 2.38 -22.47
N PRO A 190 10.01 3.71 -22.57
CA PRO A 190 9.02 4.59 -21.96
C PRO A 190 7.62 4.37 -22.56
N MET A 191 6.64 4.10 -21.69
CA MET A 191 5.22 3.99 -22.07
C MET A 191 4.36 4.79 -21.10
N HIS A 192 3.42 5.55 -21.65
CA HIS A 192 2.36 6.18 -20.86
C HIS A 192 1.18 5.21 -20.76
N LEU A 193 0.77 4.91 -19.52
CA LEU A 193 -0.26 3.92 -19.21
C LEU A 193 -1.48 4.61 -18.61
N ASN A 194 -2.67 4.29 -19.13
CA ASN A 194 -3.94 4.57 -18.46
C ASN A 194 -4.18 3.57 -17.31
N GLY A 195 -5.31 3.68 -16.62
CA GLY A 195 -5.62 2.85 -15.46
C GLY A 195 -5.68 1.35 -15.75
N GLU A 196 -6.33 0.94 -16.84
CA GLU A 196 -6.43 -0.47 -17.24
C GLU A 196 -5.06 -1.04 -17.62
N GLN A 197 -4.28 -0.27 -18.38
CA GLN A 197 -2.92 -0.64 -18.76
C GLN A 197 -2.00 -0.72 -17.53
N ALA A 198 -2.08 0.25 -16.62
CA ALA A 198 -1.29 0.24 -15.38
C ALA A 198 -1.66 -0.96 -14.50
N LEU A 199 -2.96 -1.31 -14.42
CA LEU A 199 -3.40 -2.50 -13.68
C LEU A 199 -2.86 -3.80 -14.31
N ALA A 200 -2.95 -3.93 -15.62
CA ALA A 200 -2.38 -5.08 -16.34
C ALA A 200 -0.84 -5.16 -16.12
N TYR A 201 -0.15 -4.01 -16.20
CA TYR A 201 1.29 -3.90 -15.98
C TYR A 201 1.73 -4.39 -14.58
N VAL A 202 1.04 -3.96 -13.52
CA VAL A 202 1.38 -4.35 -12.13
C VAL A 202 0.92 -5.76 -11.76
N ARG A 203 0.05 -6.38 -12.56
CA ARG A 203 -0.44 -7.75 -12.34
C ARG A 203 0.39 -8.80 -13.08
N MET A 204 1.08 -8.43 -14.16
CA MET A 204 1.86 -9.36 -14.96
C MET A 204 2.92 -10.07 -14.10
N ARG A 205 2.95 -11.40 -14.17
CA ARG A 205 3.86 -12.25 -13.42
C ARG A 205 4.39 -13.41 -14.28
N LYS A 206 3.48 -14.11 -14.95
CA LYS A 206 3.79 -15.38 -15.61
C LYS A 206 4.80 -15.28 -16.76
N ARG A 207 4.96 -14.07 -17.34
CA ARG A 207 5.88 -13.80 -18.47
C ARG A 207 7.12 -13.06 -18.02
N ASP A 208 7.26 -12.76 -16.72
CA ASP A 208 8.48 -12.20 -16.17
C ASP A 208 9.45 -13.33 -15.82
N PRO A 209 10.70 -13.31 -16.30
CA PRO A 209 11.72 -14.29 -15.91
C PRO A 209 11.94 -14.37 -14.40
N ARG A 210 11.72 -13.27 -13.67
CA ARG A 210 11.83 -13.17 -12.21
C ARG A 210 10.49 -13.41 -11.48
N GLY A 211 9.42 -13.72 -12.22
CA GLY A 211 8.12 -14.06 -11.67
C GLY A 211 7.53 -12.96 -10.76
N ASP A 212 7.29 -13.31 -9.52
CA ASP A 212 6.68 -12.42 -8.51
C ASP A 212 7.59 -11.24 -8.12
N PHE A 213 8.89 -11.43 -8.13
CA PHE A 213 9.86 -10.38 -7.81
C PHE A 213 9.85 -9.25 -8.87
N GLY A 214 9.76 -9.61 -10.15
CA GLY A 214 9.60 -8.63 -11.22
C GLY A 214 8.27 -7.89 -11.14
N ARG A 215 7.21 -8.55 -10.70
CA ARG A 215 5.93 -7.90 -10.41
C ARG A 215 6.06 -6.85 -9.29
N ASN A 216 6.75 -7.16 -8.20
CA ASN A 216 7.00 -6.22 -7.11
C ASN A 216 7.76 -4.98 -7.60
N ASP A 217 8.74 -5.15 -8.51
CA ASP A 217 9.46 -4.02 -9.10
C ASP A 217 8.53 -3.11 -9.92
N ARG A 218 7.64 -3.70 -10.76
CA ARG A 218 6.66 -2.93 -11.54
C ARG A 218 5.64 -2.21 -10.65
N GLN A 219 5.21 -2.82 -9.56
CA GLN A 219 4.33 -2.16 -8.58
C GLN A 219 5.02 -0.93 -7.98
N ARG A 220 6.27 -1.05 -7.52
CA ARG A 220 7.05 0.11 -7.03
C ARG A 220 7.24 1.18 -8.09
N GLN A 221 7.52 0.78 -9.33
CA GLN A 221 7.71 1.70 -10.45
C GLN A 221 6.45 2.52 -10.72
N VAL A 222 5.27 1.88 -10.76
CA VAL A 222 4.00 2.58 -10.97
C VAL A 222 3.68 3.50 -9.81
N ILE A 223 3.92 3.09 -8.55
CA ILE A 223 3.71 3.97 -7.39
C ILE A 223 4.62 5.20 -7.46
N LYS A 224 5.91 5.03 -7.78
CA LYS A 224 6.84 6.15 -7.98
C LYS A 224 6.36 7.10 -9.08
N ALA A 225 5.93 6.55 -10.21
CA ALA A 225 5.41 7.33 -11.33
C ALA A 225 4.13 8.07 -10.95
N ALA A 226 3.21 7.42 -10.21
CA ALA A 226 1.97 8.02 -9.74
C ALA A 226 2.22 9.19 -8.77
N ILE A 227 3.16 9.04 -7.82
CA ILE A 227 3.58 10.12 -6.91
C ILE A 227 4.14 11.30 -7.72
N SER A 228 5.06 11.03 -8.67
CA SER A 228 5.66 12.07 -9.50
C SER A 228 4.61 12.78 -10.37
N GLN A 229 3.66 12.03 -10.92
CA GLN A 229 2.57 12.57 -11.73
C GLN A 229 1.63 13.43 -10.88
N ALA A 230 1.23 12.95 -9.70
CA ALA A 230 0.37 13.69 -8.79
C ALA A 230 0.98 15.03 -8.34
N VAL A 231 2.29 15.04 -8.05
CA VAL A 231 3.02 16.27 -7.69
C VAL A 231 3.14 17.22 -8.88
N SER A 232 3.45 16.72 -10.09
CA SER A 232 3.69 17.56 -11.28
C SER A 232 2.41 18.14 -11.88
N ALA A 233 1.30 17.42 -11.80
CA ALA A 233 0.03 17.81 -12.44
C ALA A 233 -0.69 18.98 -11.76
N LYS A 234 -0.12 19.58 -10.69
CA LYS A 234 -0.84 20.56 -9.85
C LYS A 234 -2.28 20.08 -9.57
N THR A 235 -2.40 18.85 -9.12
CA THR A 235 -3.65 18.07 -8.96
C THR A 235 -4.69 18.74 -8.04
N ILE A 236 -4.33 19.85 -7.42
CA ILE A 236 -5.23 20.71 -6.61
C ILE A 236 -6.52 21.07 -7.35
N PHE A 237 -6.51 21.09 -8.70
CA PHE A 237 -7.70 21.40 -9.49
C PHE A 237 -8.61 20.20 -9.80
N LYS A 238 -8.18 18.95 -9.46
CA LYS A 238 -8.98 17.73 -9.69
C LYS A 238 -9.54 17.14 -8.40
N VAL A 239 -9.63 17.96 -7.37
CA VAL A 239 -10.08 17.60 -6.03
C VAL A 239 -11.46 16.93 -6.03
N ASP A 240 -12.35 17.37 -6.92
CA ASP A 240 -13.71 16.85 -7.04
C ASP A 240 -13.73 15.43 -7.68
N GLU A 241 -12.87 15.19 -8.66
CA GLU A 241 -12.73 13.89 -9.34
C GLU A 241 -12.07 12.84 -8.44
N LEU A 242 -11.01 13.21 -7.70
CA LEU A 242 -10.38 12.35 -6.71
C LEU A 242 -11.33 11.95 -5.59
N SER A 243 -12.30 12.82 -5.23
CA SER A 243 -13.29 12.53 -4.21
C SER A 243 -14.17 11.32 -4.56
N HIS A 244 -14.53 11.17 -5.82
CA HIS A 244 -15.35 10.05 -6.30
C HIS A 244 -14.63 8.70 -6.26
N ILE A 245 -13.29 8.69 -6.29
CA ILE A 245 -12.48 7.46 -6.19
C ILE A 245 -12.32 7.04 -4.75
N PHE A 246 -12.00 7.99 -3.86
CA PHE A 246 -11.73 7.69 -2.46
C PHE A 246 -12.94 7.04 -1.77
N GLY A 247 -14.14 7.62 -1.83
CA GLY A 247 -15.28 7.23 -1.01
C GLY A 247 -15.70 5.76 -1.06
N LYS A 248 -15.60 5.09 -2.22
CA LYS A 248 -16.08 3.71 -2.39
C LYS A 248 -15.03 2.66 -2.72
N ASN A 249 -13.84 3.10 -3.15
CA ASN A 249 -12.81 2.21 -3.67
C ASN A 249 -11.56 2.15 -2.79
N VAL A 250 -11.45 3.04 -1.82
CA VAL A 250 -10.32 3.15 -0.90
C VAL A 250 -10.81 3.07 0.54
N GLU A 251 -10.12 2.30 1.35
CA GLU A 251 -10.32 2.24 2.82
C GLU A 251 -9.01 2.63 3.49
N THR A 252 -9.07 3.51 4.49
CA THR A 252 -7.89 4.02 5.18
C THR A 252 -8.25 4.50 6.59
N ASN A 253 -7.27 4.52 7.50
CA ASN A 253 -7.40 5.20 8.80
C ASN A 253 -6.84 6.64 8.77
N LEU A 254 -6.46 7.16 7.60
CA LEU A 254 -6.11 8.56 7.43
C LEU A 254 -7.37 9.43 7.47
N LYS A 255 -7.44 10.38 8.39
CA LYS A 255 -8.50 11.39 8.45
C LYS A 255 -8.31 12.41 7.31
N PRO A 256 -9.33 13.17 6.92
CA PRO A 256 -9.18 14.27 5.96
C PRO A 256 -8.05 15.25 6.33
N SER A 257 -7.91 15.57 7.62
CA SER A 257 -6.82 16.41 8.14
C SER A 257 -5.43 15.78 7.94
N ASP A 258 -5.33 14.45 8.04
CA ASP A 258 -4.09 13.72 7.87
C ASP A 258 -3.67 13.70 6.41
N MET A 259 -4.63 13.57 5.48
CA MET A 259 -4.38 13.64 4.04
C MET A 259 -3.84 15.02 3.65
N TYR A 260 -4.43 16.09 4.19
CA TYR A 260 -3.92 17.44 3.99
C TYR A 260 -2.53 17.65 4.61
N ALA A 261 -2.28 17.09 5.80
CA ALA A 261 -0.97 17.15 6.44
C ALA A 261 0.10 16.39 5.64
N LEU A 262 -0.25 15.23 5.05
CA LEU A 262 0.62 14.46 4.15
C LEU A 262 0.99 15.28 2.92
N GLU A 263 -0.02 15.85 2.24
CA GLU A 263 0.21 16.68 1.06
C GLU A 263 1.17 17.83 1.40
N ARG A 264 0.88 18.59 2.46
CA ARG A 264 1.71 19.73 2.86
C ARG A 264 3.14 19.33 3.27
N ALA A 265 3.30 18.22 3.98
CA ALA A 265 4.61 17.78 4.49
C ALA A 265 5.50 17.21 3.38
N TYR A 266 4.90 16.62 2.34
CA TYR A 266 5.61 15.81 1.36
C TYR A 266 5.37 16.24 -0.10
N ALA A 267 4.75 17.40 -0.33
CA ALA A 267 4.51 17.97 -1.67
C ALA A 267 5.77 18.09 -2.54
N ASN A 268 6.94 18.23 -1.92
CA ASN A 268 8.23 18.40 -2.59
C ASN A 268 9.05 17.11 -2.69
N ILE A 269 8.48 15.93 -2.35
CA ILE A 269 9.16 14.66 -2.55
C ILE A 269 9.33 14.42 -4.05
N SER A 270 10.59 14.30 -4.48
CA SER A 270 10.96 13.90 -5.84
C SER A 270 11.22 12.39 -5.91
N SER A 271 11.21 11.83 -7.11
CA SER A 271 11.53 10.41 -7.33
C SER A 271 12.93 10.01 -6.83
N SER A 272 13.88 10.96 -6.76
CA SER A 272 15.22 10.76 -6.21
C SER A 272 15.24 10.55 -4.68
N ASN A 273 14.22 11.00 -3.97
CA ASN A 273 14.08 10.83 -2.53
C ASN A 273 13.32 9.55 -2.15
N ILE A 274 12.94 8.74 -3.16
CA ILE A 274 12.20 7.49 -2.97
C ILE A 274 13.16 6.31 -3.12
N GLU A 275 13.51 5.68 -2.00
CA GLU A 275 14.37 4.52 -1.95
C GLU A 275 13.55 3.22 -1.84
N SER A 276 14.10 2.10 -2.32
CA SER A 276 13.50 0.78 -2.16
C SER A 276 14.34 -0.07 -1.22
N ILE A 277 13.73 -0.54 -0.14
CA ILE A 277 14.32 -1.56 0.73
C ILE A 277 13.82 -2.92 0.25
N ARG A 278 14.75 -3.79 -0.13
CA ARG A 278 14.41 -5.08 -0.73
C ARG A 278 14.28 -6.16 0.33
N LEU A 279 13.16 -6.85 0.33
CA LEU A 279 12.90 -8.06 1.11
C LEU A 279 12.86 -9.31 0.22
N ASP A 280 12.58 -9.12 -1.06
CA ASP A 280 12.40 -10.18 -2.04
C ASP A 280 13.69 -10.96 -2.39
N ASP A 281 14.86 -10.42 -2.07
CA ASP A 281 16.16 -11.09 -2.16
C ASP A 281 16.66 -11.66 -0.81
N LYS A 282 15.86 -11.57 0.24
CA LYS A 282 16.18 -12.00 1.61
C LYS A 282 15.44 -13.29 1.99
N GLY A 283 15.58 -14.31 1.16
CA GLY A 283 14.95 -15.61 1.39
C GLY A 283 15.00 -16.50 0.15
N ARG A 284 14.28 -17.61 0.18
CA ARG A 284 14.23 -18.58 -0.90
C ARG A 284 12.80 -19.04 -1.21
N GLY A 285 12.57 -19.50 -2.44
CA GLY A 285 11.36 -20.23 -2.79
C GLY A 285 11.42 -21.67 -2.27
N GLU A 286 10.33 -22.15 -1.68
CA GLU A 286 10.25 -23.53 -1.16
C GLU A 286 8.83 -24.07 -1.33
N THR A 287 8.71 -25.36 -1.74
CA THR A 287 7.42 -26.03 -1.81
C THR A 287 7.24 -26.89 -0.56
N ILE A 288 6.25 -26.56 0.26
CA ILE A 288 5.93 -27.25 1.50
C ILE A 288 4.53 -27.84 1.37
N ASN A 289 4.39 -29.14 1.49
CA ASN A 289 3.12 -29.86 1.34
C ASN A 289 2.39 -29.54 0.01
N GLY A 290 3.14 -29.43 -1.09
CA GLY A 290 2.59 -29.12 -2.40
C GLY A 290 2.25 -27.64 -2.66
N VAL A 291 2.46 -26.76 -1.67
CA VAL A 291 2.23 -25.31 -1.78
C VAL A 291 3.55 -24.57 -1.83
N TRP A 292 3.71 -23.69 -2.84
CA TRP A 292 4.90 -22.87 -2.96
C TRP A 292 4.84 -21.66 -2.01
N TYR A 293 5.93 -21.42 -1.28
CA TYR A 293 6.11 -20.29 -0.37
C TYR A 293 7.41 -19.54 -0.68
N PHE A 294 7.45 -18.27 -0.36
CA PHE A 294 8.68 -17.54 -0.11
C PHE A 294 9.02 -17.68 1.38
N VAL A 295 10.10 -18.39 1.67
CA VAL A 295 10.60 -18.57 3.05
C VAL A 295 11.68 -17.54 3.30
N PRO A 296 11.41 -16.52 4.16
CA PRO A 296 12.37 -15.46 4.42
C PRO A 296 13.56 -15.96 5.24
N ASP A 297 14.72 -15.38 4.98
CA ASP A 297 15.92 -15.58 5.79
C ASP A 297 15.88 -14.67 7.02
N GLN A 298 16.15 -15.20 8.21
CA GLN A 298 16.07 -14.45 9.45
C GLN A 298 17.03 -13.26 9.50
N ALA A 299 18.29 -13.46 9.06
CA ALA A 299 19.27 -12.39 9.03
C ALA A 299 18.88 -11.30 8.02
N GLY A 300 18.36 -11.70 6.86
CA GLY A 300 17.86 -10.77 5.87
C GLY A 300 16.65 -9.96 6.34
N VAL A 301 15.71 -10.60 7.04
CA VAL A 301 14.58 -9.89 7.67
C VAL A 301 15.07 -8.92 8.75
N ALA A 302 16.02 -9.32 9.59
CA ALA A 302 16.59 -8.45 10.60
C ALA A 302 17.27 -7.21 10.00
N GLU A 303 18.01 -7.38 8.89
CA GLU A 303 18.61 -6.27 8.12
C GLU A 303 17.53 -5.29 7.61
N VAL A 304 16.47 -5.81 7.01
CA VAL A 304 15.35 -5.00 6.50
C VAL A 304 14.64 -4.29 7.65
N THR A 305 14.36 -5.00 8.74
CA THR A 305 13.77 -4.43 9.96
C THR A 305 14.61 -3.29 10.51
N ALA A 306 15.92 -3.47 10.63
CA ALA A 306 16.84 -2.46 11.15
C ALA A 306 16.80 -1.17 10.30
N LYS A 307 16.78 -1.31 8.97
CA LYS A 307 16.68 -0.16 8.05
C LYS A 307 15.35 0.57 8.20
N ILE A 308 14.22 -0.17 8.26
CA ILE A 308 12.90 0.43 8.46
C ILE A 308 12.83 1.16 9.81
N ARG A 309 13.33 0.53 10.88
CA ARG A 309 13.34 1.15 12.21
C ARG A 309 14.21 2.41 12.24
N GLN A 310 15.34 2.41 11.56
CA GLN A 310 16.20 3.60 11.41
C GLN A 310 15.44 4.75 10.72
N GLU A 311 14.75 4.49 9.62
CA GLU A 311 13.95 5.51 8.89
C GLU A 311 12.77 6.03 9.74
N LEU A 312 12.22 5.19 10.62
CA LEU A 312 11.15 5.55 11.56
C LEU A 312 11.68 6.22 12.85
N GLY A 313 13.00 6.36 13.02
CA GLY A 313 13.60 6.91 14.23
C GLY A 313 13.36 6.05 15.49
N LEU A 314 13.21 4.73 15.32
CA LEU A 314 12.97 3.78 16.40
C LEU A 314 14.29 3.15 16.87
N SER A 315 14.36 2.83 18.17
CA SER A 315 15.48 2.05 18.73
C SER A 315 15.63 0.72 17.98
N GLN A 316 16.88 0.31 17.76
CA GLN A 316 17.16 -1.00 17.18
C GLN A 316 16.76 -2.10 18.16
N ILE A 317 16.39 -3.27 17.62
CA ILE A 317 16.11 -4.46 18.43
C ILE A 317 17.47 -5.02 18.85
N THR A 318 17.77 -4.99 20.14
CA THR A 318 18.93 -5.67 20.70
C THR A 318 18.51 -7.03 21.24
N ASP A 319 19.37 -8.06 21.11
CA ASP A 319 19.07 -9.44 21.57
C ASP A 319 18.64 -9.53 23.04
N SER A 320 18.96 -8.51 23.85
CA SER A 320 18.56 -8.44 25.27
C SER A 320 17.08 -8.08 25.50
N THR A 321 16.33 -7.64 24.46
CA THR A 321 14.91 -7.28 24.58
C THR A 321 13.98 -8.45 24.21
N THR A 322 14.53 -9.61 23.85
CA THR A 322 13.79 -10.81 23.45
C THR A 322 13.25 -11.64 24.62
N GLY A 323 13.01 -11.01 25.77
CA GLY A 323 12.30 -11.62 26.90
C GLY A 323 10.80 -11.89 26.67
N ASN A 324 10.31 -11.73 25.46
CA ASN A 324 8.94 -12.05 25.09
C ASN A 324 8.92 -13.27 24.17
N GLU A 325 8.19 -14.29 24.54
CA GLU A 325 8.14 -15.67 24.03
C GLU A 325 7.92 -15.88 22.51
N ASN A 326 7.93 -14.82 21.70
CA ASN A 326 7.71 -14.87 20.25
C ASN A 326 8.94 -14.50 19.39
N ALA A 327 10.09 -14.20 19.98
CA ALA A 327 11.28 -13.74 19.23
C ALA A 327 12.10 -14.88 18.60
N GLY A 328 11.75 -16.11 18.87
CA GLY A 328 12.35 -17.31 18.29
C GLY A 328 11.48 -17.97 17.23
N GLN A 329 10.66 -17.24 16.49
CA GLN A 329 9.83 -17.84 15.46
C GLN A 329 10.67 -18.39 14.32
N ASN A 330 11.01 -19.66 14.45
CA ASN A 330 11.71 -20.41 13.43
C ASN A 330 10.76 -20.66 12.25
N TRP A 331 10.84 -19.83 11.20
CA TRP A 331 10.07 -19.97 9.97
C TRP A 331 10.28 -21.33 9.28
N ASN A 332 11.32 -22.06 9.71
CA ASN A 332 11.70 -23.40 9.26
C ASN A 332 11.05 -24.53 10.10
N GLY A 333 10.21 -24.20 11.08
CA GLY A 333 9.57 -25.21 11.92
C GLY A 333 8.84 -26.26 11.11
N SER A 334 9.27 -27.51 11.20
CA SER A 334 8.55 -28.68 10.72
C SER A 334 7.14 -28.68 11.29
N VAL A 335 6.16 -28.91 10.41
CA VAL A 335 4.76 -29.12 10.77
C VAL A 335 4.70 -30.22 11.82
N GLY A 336 4.40 -29.86 13.07
CA GLY A 336 3.96 -30.81 14.05
C GLY A 336 2.71 -31.49 13.51
N THR A 337 2.78 -32.80 13.29
CA THR A 337 1.64 -33.60 12.95
C THR A 337 0.62 -33.48 14.08
N ALA A 338 -0.42 -32.67 13.84
CA ALA A 338 -1.62 -32.72 14.68
C ALA A 338 -2.27 -34.06 14.47
N THR A 339 -2.03 -35.00 15.38
CA THR A 339 -2.86 -36.17 15.54
C THR A 339 -4.21 -35.70 16.04
N ASN A 340 -5.22 -35.79 15.20
CA ASN A 340 -6.61 -35.66 15.62
C ASN A 340 -6.95 -36.78 16.60
N PRO A 341 -7.70 -36.48 17.68
CA PRO A 341 -8.41 -37.48 18.46
C PRO A 341 -9.66 -38.00 17.72
#